data_908e02db6ed19cc04e3a7890cdb6f0bf
#
_entry.id   908e02db6ed19cc04e3a7890cdb6f0bf
#
_cell.length_a   1.000
_cell.length_b   1.000
_cell.length_c   1.000
_cell.angle_alpha   90.00
_cell.angle_beta   90.00
_cell.angle_gamma   90.00
#
_symmetry.space_group_name_H-M   'P 1'
#
loop_
_entity.id
_entity.type
_entity.pdbx_description
1 polymer ?
#
loop_
_entity_poly.entity_id
_entity_poly.type
_entity_poly.pdbx_seq_one_letter_code
_entity_poly.pdbx_strand_id
1 'polypeptide(L)'
;TAATVAVVTDIPLAAEAAGMYGIPAFDINDVAGLADFLQATFARPRVSMVIQAGGESRRMGRSKATVPFCGRPLICRLVERLSPVADELIVTTNEPKELAFLQEQYPELGIRFESDVINERGALPGLYTALRCARNPYVAVVACDMVLASPSLVVAEALEMTRTGADVVVPVNKHGFEPFHAIYRRSGCLPAVRAALNEGEKRAQVFFNQVNVCEFPQKKVLEAEPMGGCFMNANTPDELAALERIIQDRIECE
;
A
#
# COMPACT_ATOMS: atom_id res chain seq x y z
N THR A 1 24.44 9.42 -2.98
CA THR A 1 25.11 8.74 -4.10
C THR A 1 24.28 7.53 -4.46
N ALA A 2 23.75 7.48 -5.71
CA ALA A 2 23.08 6.29 -6.21
C ALA A 2 24.07 5.12 -6.20
N ALA A 3 23.66 3.97 -5.63
CA ALA A 3 24.48 2.76 -5.66
C ALA A 3 24.31 2.09 -7.02
N THR A 4 25.41 1.72 -7.66
CA THR A 4 25.37 0.87 -8.86
C THR A 4 25.06 -0.55 -8.41
N VAL A 5 23.97 -1.14 -8.93
CA VAL A 5 23.49 -2.47 -8.53
C VAL A 5 24.01 -3.55 -9.50
N ALA A 6 24.10 -3.21 -10.79
CA ALA A 6 24.64 -4.09 -11.83
C ALA A 6 25.21 -3.25 -12.98
N VAL A 7 26.07 -3.85 -13.78
CA VAL A 7 26.58 -3.30 -15.03
C VAL A 7 26.09 -4.18 -16.18
N VAL A 8 25.54 -3.58 -17.22
CA VAL A 8 25.17 -4.27 -18.46
C VAL A 8 26.08 -3.74 -19.58
N THR A 9 26.88 -4.60 -20.17
CA THR A 9 27.91 -4.21 -21.14
C THR A 9 28.32 -5.35 -22.07
N ASP A 10 28.69 -5.02 -23.27
CA ASP A 10 29.39 -5.92 -24.22
C ASP A 10 30.92 -5.72 -24.21
N ILE A 11 31.42 -4.82 -23.36
CA ILE A 11 32.83 -4.48 -23.23
C ILE A 11 33.48 -5.32 -22.12
N PRO A 12 34.38 -6.27 -22.44
CA PRO A 12 34.98 -7.14 -21.43
C PRO A 12 35.71 -6.40 -20.31
N LEU A 13 36.42 -5.33 -20.65
CA LEU A 13 37.15 -4.50 -19.68
C LEU A 13 36.19 -3.82 -18.65
N ALA A 14 34.99 -3.42 -19.10
CA ALA A 14 33.99 -2.83 -18.21
C ALA A 14 33.40 -3.87 -17.27
N ALA A 15 33.17 -5.10 -17.74
CA ALA A 15 32.73 -6.22 -16.92
C ALA A 15 33.79 -6.60 -15.87
N GLU A 16 35.06 -6.65 -16.25
CA GLU A 16 36.17 -6.92 -15.34
C GLU A 16 36.31 -5.84 -14.28
N ALA A 17 36.23 -4.57 -14.67
CA ALA A 17 36.26 -3.44 -13.74
C ALA A 17 35.09 -3.49 -12.73
N ALA A 18 33.88 -3.84 -13.16
CA ALA A 18 32.75 -4.03 -12.27
C ALA A 18 33.02 -5.13 -11.24
N GLY A 19 33.59 -6.26 -11.69
CA GLY A 19 33.95 -7.39 -10.82
C GLY A 19 34.97 -7.01 -9.73
N MET A 20 35.90 -6.11 -10.00
CA MET A 20 36.88 -5.62 -9.01
C MET A 20 36.20 -4.91 -7.83
N TYR A 21 35.02 -4.34 -8.05
CA TYR A 21 34.21 -3.69 -7.02
C TYR A 21 33.08 -4.57 -6.49
N GLY A 22 33.05 -5.86 -6.85
CA GLY A 22 31.99 -6.79 -6.45
C GLY A 22 30.63 -6.47 -7.07
N ILE A 23 30.60 -5.73 -8.19
CA ILE A 23 29.38 -5.38 -8.90
C ILE A 23 29.12 -6.44 -9.96
N PRO A 24 27.93 -7.10 -9.99
CA PRO A 24 27.57 -8.05 -11.03
C PRO A 24 27.58 -7.40 -12.41
N ALA A 25 28.14 -8.09 -13.39
CA ALA A 25 28.15 -7.66 -14.79
C ALA A 25 27.41 -8.67 -15.66
N PHE A 26 26.58 -8.18 -16.57
CA PHE A 26 25.80 -8.97 -17.52
C PHE A 26 26.15 -8.56 -18.94
N ASP A 27 26.24 -9.53 -19.86
CA ASP A 27 26.32 -9.23 -21.29
C ASP A 27 25.02 -8.55 -21.72
N ILE A 28 25.13 -7.60 -22.67
CA ILE A 28 24.00 -6.83 -23.20
C ILE A 28 22.91 -7.73 -23.81
N ASN A 29 23.27 -8.95 -24.26
CA ASN A 29 22.36 -9.92 -24.83
C ASN A 29 21.83 -10.93 -23.78
N ASP A 30 22.37 -10.95 -22.56
CA ASP A 30 21.91 -11.82 -21.47
C ASP A 30 20.72 -11.20 -20.72
N VAL A 31 19.66 -10.97 -21.46
CA VAL A 31 18.41 -10.39 -20.92
C VAL A 31 17.80 -11.29 -19.85
N ALA A 32 17.88 -12.60 -20.01
CA ALA A 32 17.32 -13.56 -19.05
C ALA A 32 18.09 -13.54 -17.73
N GLY A 33 19.42 -13.61 -17.77
CA GLY A 33 20.26 -13.55 -16.57
C GLY A 33 20.14 -12.24 -15.82
N LEU A 34 20.04 -11.10 -16.55
CA LEU A 34 19.77 -9.80 -15.95
C LEU A 34 18.38 -9.75 -15.29
N ALA A 35 17.35 -10.27 -15.97
CA ALA A 35 15.99 -10.31 -15.44
C ALA A 35 15.92 -11.16 -14.16
N ASP A 36 16.53 -12.35 -14.15
CA ASP A 36 16.60 -13.22 -12.98
C ASP A 36 17.34 -12.55 -11.82
N PHE A 37 18.47 -11.89 -12.09
CA PHE A 37 19.21 -11.14 -11.09
C PHE A 37 18.42 -9.99 -10.51
N LEU A 38 17.76 -9.18 -11.36
CA LEU A 38 16.93 -8.08 -10.93
C LEU A 38 15.72 -8.59 -10.11
N GLN A 39 15.13 -9.69 -10.55
CA GLN A 39 14.03 -10.32 -9.83
C GLN A 39 14.47 -10.86 -8.46
N ALA A 40 15.62 -11.49 -8.36
CA ALA A 40 16.17 -11.97 -7.09
C ALA A 40 16.60 -10.82 -6.16
N THR A 41 17.17 -9.75 -6.73
CA THR A 41 17.71 -8.61 -5.96
C THR A 41 16.61 -7.64 -5.51
N PHE A 42 15.60 -7.45 -6.36
CA PHE A 42 14.50 -6.49 -6.15
C PHE A 42 13.13 -7.17 -6.05
N ALA A 43 13.11 -8.51 -5.84
CA ALA A 43 11.86 -9.21 -5.61
C ALA A 43 11.14 -8.55 -4.43
N ARG A 44 10.11 -7.76 -4.74
CA ARG A 44 9.28 -7.24 -3.68
C ARG A 44 8.62 -8.41 -2.95
N PRO A 45 8.53 -8.32 -1.64
CA PRO A 45 7.82 -9.35 -0.87
C PRO A 45 6.35 -9.41 -1.30
N ARG A 46 5.77 -10.61 -1.21
CA ARG A 46 4.34 -10.80 -1.50
C ARG A 46 3.49 -10.00 -0.53
N VAL A 47 2.60 -9.19 -1.10
CA VAL A 47 1.76 -8.25 -0.36
C VAL A 47 0.29 -8.56 -0.57
N SER A 48 -0.46 -8.73 0.51
CA SER A 48 -1.91 -8.61 0.50
C SER A 48 -2.26 -7.13 0.61
N MET A 49 -2.86 -6.57 -0.43
CA MET A 49 -3.40 -5.22 -0.43
C MET A 49 -4.82 -5.25 0.17
N VAL A 50 -5.04 -4.49 1.22
CA VAL A 50 -6.34 -4.36 1.87
C VAL A 50 -6.84 -2.93 1.73
N ILE A 51 -7.92 -2.74 0.97
CA ILE A 51 -8.64 -1.48 0.88
C ILE A 51 -9.75 -1.49 1.93
N GLN A 52 -9.66 -0.61 2.91
CA GLN A 52 -10.67 -0.51 3.97
C GLN A 52 -11.85 0.35 3.51
N ALA A 53 -12.94 -0.28 3.09
CA ALA A 53 -14.19 0.34 2.69
C ALA A 53 -15.27 0.29 3.78
N GLY A 54 -14.93 -0.20 4.98
CA GLY A 54 -15.79 -0.22 6.15
C GLY A 54 -15.71 1.10 6.91
N GLY A 55 -16.80 1.84 7.00
CA GLY A 55 -16.91 3.07 7.78
C GLY A 55 -18.25 3.76 7.52
N GLU A 56 -18.96 4.20 8.58
CA GLU A 56 -20.17 4.99 8.39
C GLU A 56 -19.82 6.36 7.83
N SER A 57 -20.20 6.59 6.57
CA SER A 57 -20.19 7.91 5.97
C SER A 57 -21.45 8.72 6.39
N ARG A 58 -21.64 8.89 7.71
CA ARG A 58 -22.80 9.64 8.24
C ARG A 58 -22.93 11.02 7.59
N ARG A 59 -21.82 11.67 7.22
CA ARG A 59 -21.78 13.00 6.61
C ARG A 59 -22.10 13.00 5.12
N MET A 60 -21.91 11.87 4.43
CA MET A 60 -22.09 11.72 2.97
C MET A 60 -23.41 11.00 2.62
N GLY A 61 -24.15 10.47 3.61
CA GLY A 61 -25.43 9.79 3.41
C GLY A 61 -25.38 8.46 2.67
N ARG A 62 -24.16 8.03 2.23
CA ARG A 62 -23.90 6.76 1.53
C ARG A 62 -22.49 6.28 1.84
N SER A 63 -22.17 5.03 1.48
CA SER A 63 -20.82 4.47 1.60
C SER A 63 -19.81 5.35 0.83
N LYS A 64 -18.69 5.74 1.46
CA LYS A 64 -17.63 6.50 0.79
C LYS A 64 -17.09 5.77 -0.44
N ALA A 65 -17.05 4.46 -0.40
CA ALA A 65 -16.55 3.62 -1.48
C ALA A 65 -17.35 3.79 -2.78
N THR A 66 -18.67 4.05 -2.67
CA THR A 66 -19.59 4.18 -3.82
C THR A 66 -19.87 5.63 -4.25
N VAL A 67 -19.28 6.62 -3.55
CA VAL A 67 -19.41 8.01 -3.94
C VAL A 67 -18.80 8.22 -5.32
N PRO A 68 -19.49 8.94 -6.25
CA PRO A 68 -18.90 9.28 -7.54
C PRO A 68 -17.65 10.13 -7.38
N PHE A 69 -16.59 9.74 -8.07
CA PHE A 69 -15.31 10.42 -8.16
C PHE A 69 -14.81 10.32 -9.59
N CYS A 70 -14.62 11.44 -10.27
CA CYS A 70 -14.35 11.50 -11.70
C CYS A 70 -15.32 10.63 -12.53
N GLY A 71 -16.62 10.70 -12.20
CA GLY A 71 -17.69 9.99 -12.92
C GLY A 71 -17.84 8.49 -12.62
N ARG A 72 -17.05 7.92 -11.69
CA ARG A 72 -17.09 6.48 -11.32
C ARG A 72 -17.07 6.32 -9.80
N PRO A 73 -17.50 5.17 -9.24
CA PRO A 73 -17.35 4.92 -7.81
C PRO A 73 -15.88 5.07 -7.36
N LEU A 74 -15.67 5.81 -6.28
CA LEU A 74 -14.34 6.14 -5.75
C LEU A 74 -13.44 4.90 -5.60
N ILE A 75 -13.99 3.79 -5.12
CA ILE A 75 -13.27 2.55 -4.89
C ILE A 75 -12.67 1.95 -6.18
N CYS A 76 -13.30 2.18 -7.35
CA CYS A 76 -12.77 1.71 -8.63
C CYS A 76 -11.37 2.28 -8.88
N ARG A 77 -11.17 3.57 -8.56
CA ARG A 77 -9.86 4.21 -8.69
C ARG A 77 -8.80 3.54 -7.84
N LEU A 78 -9.13 3.23 -6.58
CA LEU A 78 -8.18 2.56 -5.68
C LEU A 78 -7.86 1.14 -6.16
N VAL A 79 -8.87 0.39 -6.59
CA VAL A 79 -8.68 -0.94 -7.17
C VAL A 79 -7.73 -0.88 -8.37
N GLU A 80 -7.98 0.03 -9.33
CA GLU A 80 -7.14 0.18 -10.52
C GLU A 80 -5.70 0.62 -10.20
N ARG A 81 -5.53 1.54 -9.24
CA ARG A 81 -4.21 2.03 -8.85
C ARG A 81 -3.39 1.01 -8.08
N LEU A 82 -4.00 0.26 -7.18
CA LEU A 82 -3.29 -0.58 -6.23
C LEU A 82 -3.17 -2.04 -6.67
N SER A 83 -4.06 -2.53 -7.56
CA SER A 83 -3.99 -3.90 -8.07
C SER A 83 -2.65 -4.29 -8.72
N PRO A 84 -1.94 -3.41 -9.47
CA PRO A 84 -0.67 -3.79 -10.09
C PRO A 84 0.44 -4.14 -9.10
N VAL A 85 0.33 -3.70 -7.85
CA VAL A 85 1.31 -3.95 -6.79
C VAL A 85 0.81 -4.93 -5.72
N ALA A 86 -0.36 -5.52 -5.92
CA ALA A 86 -0.99 -6.49 -5.04
C ALA A 86 -0.78 -7.92 -5.54
N ASP A 87 -0.41 -8.85 -4.64
CA ASP A 87 -0.44 -10.29 -4.91
C ASP A 87 -1.75 -10.93 -4.44
N GLU A 88 -2.51 -10.20 -3.66
CA GLU A 88 -3.86 -10.50 -3.20
C GLU A 88 -4.57 -9.17 -2.97
N LEU A 89 -5.79 -9.02 -3.48
CA LEU A 89 -6.59 -7.81 -3.28
C LEU A 89 -7.83 -8.12 -2.43
N ILE A 90 -7.93 -7.45 -1.30
CA ILE A 90 -9.02 -7.60 -0.32
C ILE A 90 -9.69 -6.23 -0.14
N VAL A 91 -11.00 -6.22 -0.14
CA VAL A 91 -11.80 -5.07 0.27
C VAL A 91 -12.56 -5.43 1.54
N THR A 92 -12.24 -4.75 2.65
CA THR A 92 -13.02 -4.94 3.88
C THR A 92 -14.25 -4.06 3.86
N THR A 93 -15.42 -4.67 4.02
CA THR A 93 -16.72 -3.99 4.01
C THR A 93 -17.77 -4.80 4.75
N ASN A 94 -18.68 -4.12 5.44
CA ASN A 94 -19.85 -4.76 6.05
C ASN A 94 -21.06 -4.80 5.09
N GLU A 95 -20.92 -4.21 3.90
CA GLU A 95 -21.95 -4.13 2.86
C GLU A 95 -21.44 -4.70 1.52
N PRO A 96 -21.03 -5.99 1.48
CA PRO A 96 -20.38 -6.59 0.31
C PRO A 96 -21.29 -6.56 -0.94
N LYS A 97 -22.60 -6.59 -0.76
CA LYS A 97 -23.54 -6.51 -1.88
C LYS A 97 -23.47 -5.18 -2.64
N GLU A 98 -23.19 -4.08 -1.95
CA GLU A 98 -23.04 -2.76 -2.57
C GLU A 98 -21.79 -2.65 -3.44
N LEU A 99 -20.79 -3.49 -3.19
CA LEU A 99 -19.50 -3.51 -3.89
C LEU A 99 -19.36 -4.71 -4.84
N ALA A 100 -20.40 -5.56 -5.00
CA ALA A 100 -20.35 -6.74 -5.83
C ALA A 100 -19.98 -6.45 -7.30
N PHE A 101 -20.33 -5.26 -7.81
CA PHE A 101 -19.96 -4.79 -9.13
C PHE A 101 -18.46 -4.78 -9.39
N LEU A 102 -17.60 -4.69 -8.35
CA LEU A 102 -16.15 -4.76 -8.51
C LEU A 102 -15.69 -6.13 -9.02
N GLN A 103 -16.31 -7.22 -8.58
CA GLN A 103 -15.97 -8.57 -9.07
C GLN A 103 -16.44 -8.79 -10.50
N GLU A 104 -17.54 -8.14 -10.89
CA GLU A 104 -18.06 -8.17 -12.27
C GLU A 104 -17.21 -7.32 -13.20
N GLN A 105 -16.74 -6.16 -12.73
CA GLN A 105 -15.95 -5.20 -13.51
C GLN A 105 -14.48 -5.60 -13.64
N TYR A 106 -13.92 -6.29 -12.63
CA TYR A 106 -12.51 -6.71 -12.56
C TYR A 106 -12.38 -8.20 -12.21
N PRO A 107 -12.93 -9.10 -13.03
CA PRO A 107 -12.96 -10.54 -12.72
C PRO A 107 -11.55 -11.14 -12.61
N GLU A 108 -10.58 -10.60 -13.33
CA GLU A 108 -9.19 -11.05 -13.35
C GLU A 108 -8.45 -10.76 -12.04
N LEU A 109 -8.90 -9.78 -11.25
CA LEU A 109 -8.22 -9.39 -10.00
C LEU A 109 -8.56 -10.30 -8.82
N GLY A 110 -9.58 -11.15 -8.94
CA GLY A 110 -9.98 -12.08 -7.88
C GLY A 110 -10.26 -11.38 -6.53
N ILE A 111 -10.90 -10.20 -6.58
CA ILE A 111 -11.17 -9.36 -5.39
C ILE A 111 -11.96 -10.14 -4.36
N ARG A 112 -11.44 -10.19 -3.12
CA ARG A 112 -12.13 -10.78 -1.98
C ARG A 112 -12.79 -9.71 -1.12
N PHE A 113 -14.04 -9.95 -0.75
CA PHE A 113 -14.74 -9.14 0.25
C PHE A 113 -14.66 -9.83 1.60
N GLU A 114 -14.30 -9.06 2.62
CA GLU A 114 -14.24 -9.54 4.00
C GLU A 114 -14.99 -8.55 4.91
N SER A 115 -15.83 -9.10 5.78
CA SER A 115 -16.54 -8.29 6.78
C SER A 115 -15.72 -8.16 8.05
N ASP A 116 -15.98 -7.11 8.83
CA ASP A 116 -15.30 -6.91 10.11
C ASP A 116 -15.44 -8.14 11.01
N VAL A 117 -14.31 -8.65 11.48
CA VAL A 117 -14.23 -9.84 12.33
C VAL A 117 -14.71 -9.52 13.76
N ILE A 118 -14.67 -8.26 14.13
CA ILE A 118 -15.08 -7.74 15.44
C ILE A 118 -16.21 -6.76 15.25
N ASN A 119 -17.29 -6.92 16.01
CA ASN A 119 -18.46 -6.02 15.95
C ASN A 119 -18.19 -4.60 16.53
N GLU A 120 -17.00 -4.38 17.07
CA GLU A 120 -16.61 -3.06 17.55
C GLU A 120 -16.10 -2.20 16.41
N ARG A 121 -16.51 -0.93 16.44
CA ARG A 121 -16.06 0.08 15.47
C ARG A 121 -14.78 0.75 15.94
N GLY A 122 -13.87 0.98 15.02
CA GLY A 122 -12.64 1.71 15.29
C GLY A 122 -11.54 1.40 14.29
N ALA A 123 -10.50 2.18 14.36
CA ALA A 123 -9.33 2.04 13.50
C ALA A 123 -8.59 0.70 13.75
N LEU A 124 -8.41 0.32 15.00
CA LEU A 124 -7.74 -0.92 15.39
C LEU A 124 -8.54 -2.18 15.03
N PRO A 125 -9.88 -2.27 15.26
CA PRO A 125 -10.70 -3.38 14.76
C PRO A 125 -10.61 -3.60 13.25
N GLY A 126 -10.65 -2.52 12.46
CA GLY A 126 -10.48 -2.59 11.01
C GLY A 126 -9.10 -3.10 10.61
N LEU A 127 -8.03 -2.63 11.27
CA LEU A 127 -6.68 -3.13 11.06
C LEU A 127 -6.56 -4.62 11.45
N TYR A 128 -7.18 -5.04 12.55
CA TYR A 128 -7.24 -6.46 12.93
C TYR A 128 -7.87 -7.32 11.84
N THR A 129 -9.00 -6.86 11.29
CA THR A 129 -9.69 -7.55 10.18
C THR A 129 -8.76 -7.67 8.98
N ALA A 130 -8.08 -6.60 8.57
CA ALA A 130 -7.13 -6.60 7.47
C ALA A 130 -6.02 -7.65 7.67
N LEU A 131 -5.37 -7.64 8.85
CA LEU A 131 -4.31 -8.60 9.20
C LEU A 131 -4.82 -10.03 9.29
N ARG A 132 -6.05 -10.24 9.77
CA ARG A 132 -6.64 -11.58 9.97
C ARG A 132 -7.01 -12.26 8.66
N CYS A 133 -7.53 -11.49 7.70
CA CYS A 133 -8.03 -11.99 6.42
C CYS A 133 -6.95 -12.18 5.36
N ALA A 134 -5.84 -11.45 5.47
CA ALA A 134 -4.71 -11.54 4.55
C ALA A 134 -4.04 -12.92 4.57
N ARG A 135 -3.61 -13.40 3.39
CA ARG A 135 -2.92 -14.68 3.20
C ARG A 135 -1.41 -14.53 3.09
N ASN A 136 -0.93 -13.39 2.57
CA ASN A 136 0.49 -13.13 2.45
C ASN A 136 1.11 -12.65 3.79
N PRO A 137 2.44 -12.77 3.94
CA PRO A 137 3.13 -12.37 5.17
C PRO A 137 3.12 -10.86 5.41
N TYR A 138 3.02 -10.06 4.35
CA TYR A 138 2.97 -8.60 4.41
C TYR A 138 1.61 -8.10 3.96
N VAL A 139 1.10 -7.11 4.68
CA VAL A 139 -0.24 -6.56 4.49
C VAL A 139 -0.14 -5.05 4.35
N ALA A 140 -0.38 -4.56 3.14
CA ALA A 140 -0.55 -3.13 2.92
C ALA A 140 -2.00 -2.75 3.18
N VAL A 141 -2.22 -1.76 4.01
CA VAL A 141 -3.56 -1.29 4.38
C VAL A 141 -3.75 0.12 3.90
N VAL A 142 -4.80 0.35 3.11
CA VAL A 142 -5.15 1.65 2.57
C VAL A 142 -6.62 1.97 2.88
N ALA A 143 -6.88 3.15 3.42
CA ALA A 143 -8.25 3.61 3.65
C ALA A 143 -8.90 4.02 2.32
N CYS A 144 -10.19 3.70 2.14
CA CYS A 144 -10.88 3.97 0.88
C CYS A 144 -11.06 5.46 0.57
N ASP A 145 -10.88 6.36 1.52
CA ASP A 145 -10.92 7.80 1.31
C ASP A 145 -9.59 8.42 0.88
N MET A 146 -8.52 7.64 0.82
CA MET A 146 -7.21 8.06 0.30
C MET A 146 -7.15 7.86 -1.23
N VAL A 147 -7.90 8.66 -1.96
CA VAL A 147 -8.10 8.50 -3.44
C VAL A 147 -6.82 8.65 -4.27
N LEU A 148 -5.78 9.24 -3.71
CA LEU A 148 -4.45 9.39 -4.31
C LEU A 148 -3.42 8.42 -3.73
N ALA A 149 -3.86 7.35 -3.02
CA ALA A 149 -2.95 6.33 -2.51
C ALA A 149 -1.95 5.87 -3.58
N SER A 150 -0.67 5.78 -3.19
CA SER A 150 0.42 5.60 -4.14
C SER A 150 0.89 4.13 -4.19
N PRO A 151 0.80 3.47 -5.35
CA PRO A 151 1.38 2.15 -5.54
C PRO A 151 2.91 2.16 -5.40
N SER A 152 3.58 3.22 -5.86
CA SER A 152 5.03 3.36 -5.72
C SER A 152 5.48 3.45 -4.27
N LEU A 153 4.68 4.14 -3.43
CA LEU A 153 4.95 4.20 -2.00
C LEU A 153 4.76 2.83 -1.33
N VAL A 154 3.71 2.07 -1.68
CA VAL A 154 3.52 0.70 -1.17
C VAL A 154 4.72 -0.20 -1.51
N VAL A 155 5.25 -0.11 -2.74
CA VAL A 155 6.46 -0.85 -3.14
C VAL A 155 7.66 -0.42 -2.29
N ALA A 156 7.86 0.90 -2.11
CA ALA A 156 8.97 1.42 -1.31
C ALA A 156 8.88 0.99 0.16
N GLU A 157 7.69 1.00 0.75
CA GLU A 157 7.43 0.49 2.10
C GLU A 157 7.72 -1.01 2.22
N ALA A 158 7.31 -1.81 1.22
CA ALA A 158 7.56 -3.25 1.20
C ALA A 158 9.06 -3.59 1.12
N LEU A 159 9.82 -2.88 0.29
CA LEU A 159 11.27 -3.01 0.19
C LEU A 159 11.94 -2.60 1.50
N GLU A 160 11.51 -1.50 2.12
CA GLU A 160 12.04 -1.03 3.40
C GLU A 160 11.77 -2.04 4.53
N MET A 161 10.60 -2.68 4.53
CA MET A 161 10.26 -3.74 5.48
C MET A 161 11.21 -4.94 5.36
N THR A 162 11.51 -5.35 4.13
CA THR A 162 12.48 -6.43 3.87
C THR A 162 13.89 -6.03 4.34
N ARG A 163 14.30 -4.79 4.03
CA ARG A 163 15.62 -4.25 4.38
C ARG A 163 15.84 -4.13 5.89
N THR A 164 14.81 -3.70 6.64
CA THR A 164 14.92 -3.41 8.08
C THR A 164 14.54 -4.59 8.96
N GLY A 165 13.79 -5.56 8.43
CA GLY A 165 13.18 -6.62 9.23
C GLY A 165 12.08 -6.12 10.18
N ALA A 166 11.54 -4.91 9.95
CA ALA A 166 10.49 -4.32 10.79
C ALA A 166 9.19 -5.12 10.75
N ASP A 167 8.35 -4.92 11.76
CA ASP A 167 6.99 -5.45 11.80
C ASP A 167 5.98 -4.46 11.20
N VAL A 168 6.30 -3.17 11.27
CA VAL A 168 5.52 -2.08 10.67
C VAL A 168 6.45 -1.14 9.94
N VAL A 169 6.13 -0.79 8.69
CA VAL A 169 6.70 0.38 8.01
C VAL A 169 5.56 1.36 7.80
N VAL A 170 5.67 2.52 8.42
CA VAL A 170 4.59 3.51 8.47
C VAL A 170 5.11 4.89 8.08
N PRO A 171 4.51 5.56 7.09
CA PRO A 171 4.83 6.93 6.77
C PRO A 171 4.58 7.88 7.95
N VAL A 172 5.50 8.84 8.07
CA VAL A 172 5.41 9.91 9.08
C VAL A 172 5.48 11.25 8.38
N ASN A 173 4.49 12.08 8.66
CA ASN A 173 4.44 13.46 8.20
C ASN A 173 4.28 14.44 9.39
N LYS A 174 4.07 15.72 9.11
CA LYS A 174 3.88 16.75 10.14
C LYS A 174 2.65 16.54 11.05
N HIS A 175 1.73 15.65 10.66
CA HIS A 175 0.53 15.32 11.42
C HIS A 175 0.65 14.02 12.22
N GLY A 176 1.75 13.28 12.05
CA GLY A 176 2.04 12.02 12.71
C GLY A 176 2.10 10.84 11.76
N PHE A 177 1.79 9.66 12.28
CA PHE A 177 1.75 8.41 11.52
C PHE A 177 0.54 8.33 10.59
N GLU A 178 0.75 7.69 9.42
CA GLU A 178 -0.30 7.37 8.45
C GLU A 178 -0.60 5.86 8.43
N PRO A 179 -1.25 5.32 9.46
CA PRO A 179 -1.42 3.87 9.64
C PRO A 179 -2.34 3.21 8.61
N PHE A 180 -3.05 4.01 7.82
CA PHE A 180 -3.93 3.55 6.73
C PHE A 180 -3.39 3.87 5.34
N HIS A 181 -2.09 4.08 5.25
CA HIS A 181 -1.24 3.91 4.08
C HIS A 181 0.09 3.38 4.59
N ALA A 182 0.10 2.14 5.04
CA ALA A 182 1.25 1.53 5.70
C ALA A 182 1.28 0.03 5.44
N ILE A 183 2.44 -0.57 5.65
CA ILE A 183 2.61 -2.02 5.49
C ILE A 183 2.95 -2.67 6.84
N TYR A 184 2.37 -3.84 7.05
CA TYR A 184 2.42 -4.59 8.30
C TYR A 184 2.92 -6.02 8.05
N ARG A 185 3.84 -6.52 8.88
CA ARG A 185 4.17 -7.93 8.94
C ARG A 185 3.10 -8.65 9.77
N ARG A 186 2.32 -9.49 9.10
CA ARG A 186 1.17 -10.18 9.69
C ARG A 186 1.53 -10.93 10.97
N SER A 187 2.63 -11.69 10.98
CA SER A 187 3.03 -12.53 12.11
C SER A 187 3.44 -11.74 13.35
N GLY A 188 4.07 -10.56 13.18
CA GLY A 188 4.46 -9.69 14.30
C GLY A 188 3.29 -8.85 14.82
N CYS A 189 2.50 -8.28 13.90
CA CYS A 189 1.45 -7.33 14.26
C CYS A 189 0.16 -7.99 14.80
N LEU A 190 -0.26 -9.12 14.23
CA LEU A 190 -1.55 -9.73 14.56
C LEU A 190 -1.72 -10.07 16.05
N PRO A 191 -0.72 -10.65 16.75
CA PRO A 191 -0.82 -10.89 18.20
C PRO A 191 -0.89 -9.60 19.02
N ALA A 192 -0.08 -8.58 18.67
CA ALA A 192 -0.03 -7.30 19.37
C ALA A 192 -1.35 -6.51 19.22
N VAL A 193 -1.89 -6.46 17.99
CA VAL A 193 -3.20 -5.84 17.72
C VAL A 193 -4.30 -6.54 18.51
N ARG A 194 -4.29 -7.89 18.57
CA ARG A 194 -5.26 -8.65 19.33
C ARG A 194 -5.18 -8.36 20.83
N ALA A 195 -3.95 -8.25 21.38
CA ALA A 195 -3.75 -7.91 22.78
C ALA A 195 -4.33 -6.53 23.10
N ALA A 196 -4.00 -5.52 22.29
CA ALA A 196 -4.53 -4.16 22.46
C ALA A 196 -6.08 -4.10 22.37
N LEU A 197 -6.68 -4.88 21.46
CA LEU A 197 -8.13 -4.98 21.37
C LEU A 197 -8.76 -5.59 22.63
N ASN A 198 -8.13 -6.60 23.24
CA ASN A 198 -8.61 -7.19 24.49
C ASN A 198 -8.54 -6.19 25.66
N GLU A 199 -7.68 -5.18 25.58
CA GLU A 199 -7.58 -4.06 26.52
C GLU A 199 -8.60 -2.93 26.24
N GLY A 200 -9.42 -3.09 25.19
CA GLY A 200 -10.44 -2.12 24.80
C GLY A 200 -9.91 -0.95 23.96
N GLU A 201 -8.69 -1.05 23.44
CA GLU A 201 -8.08 -0.02 22.63
C GLU A 201 -8.71 0.05 21.23
N LYS A 202 -8.77 1.28 20.66
CA LYS A 202 -9.43 1.54 19.36
C LYS A 202 -8.56 2.25 18.34
N ARG A 203 -7.43 2.85 18.77
CA ARG A 203 -6.52 3.59 17.90
C ARG A 203 -5.57 2.64 17.17
N ALA A 204 -5.40 2.83 15.87
CA ALA A 204 -4.59 1.94 15.02
C ALA A 204 -3.13 1.80 15.49
N GLN A 205 -2.54 2.85 16.05
CA GLN A 205 -1.11 2.91 16.41
C GLN A 205 -0.80 2.53 17.85
N VAL A 206 -1.79 2.14 18.66
CA VAL A 206 -1.61 1.90 20.10
C VAL A 206 -0.61 0.77 20.41
N PHE A 207 -0.52 -0.22 19.51
CA PHE A 207 0.35 -1.39 19.66
C PHE A 207 1.79 -1.16 19.12
N PHE A 208 2.09 0.00 18.57
CA PHE A 208 3.39 0.27 17.93
C PHE A 208 4.57 0.15 18.91
N ASN A 209 4.35 0.39 20.20
CA ASN A 209 5.35 0.18 21.25
C ASN A 209 5.62 -1.30 21.59
N GLN A 210 4.85 -2.24 21.03
CA GLN A 210 4.98 -3.68 21.27
C GLN A 210 5.61 -4.42 20.08
N VAL A 211 5.92 -3.72 18.99
CA VAL A 211 6.44 -4.28 17.75
C VAL A 211 7.59 -3.44 17.20
N ASN A 212 8.37 -4.00 16.27
CA ASN A 212 9.45 -3.26 15.62
C ASN A 212 8.88 -2.33 14.53
N VAL A 213 8.84 -1.02 14.80
CA VAL A 213 8.32 -0.01 13.87
C VAL A 213 9.47 0.69 13.16
N CYS A 214 9.41 0.72 11.84
CA CYS A 214 10.24 1.55 10.98
C CYS A 214 9.43 2.76 10.52
N GLU A 215 9.78 3.94 11.01
CA GLU A 215 9.24 5.19 10.51
C GLU A 215 9.73 5.44 9.08
N PHE A 216 8.81 5.70 8.16
CA PHE A 216 9.13 6.05 6.77
C PHE A 216 9.00 7.57 6.61
N PRO A 217 10.11 8.32 6.64
CA PRO A 217 10.08 9.77 6.74
C PRO A 217 9.56 10.44 5.47
N GLN A 218 8.99 11.63 5.61
CA GLN A 218 8.42 12.43 4.53
C GLN A 218 9.36 12.56 3.31
N LYS A 219 10.68 12.63 3.53
CA LYS A 219 11.66 12.68 2.45
C LYS A 219 11.58 11.43 1.57
N LYS A 220 11.56 10.24 2.16
CA LYS A 220 11.42 8.97 1.41
C LYS A 220 10.05 8.84 0.75
N VAL A 221 8.99 9.37 1.38
CA VAL A 221 7.66 9.44 0.76
C VAL A 221 7.71 10.24 -0.53
N LEU A 222 8.34 11.42 -0.54
CA LEU A 222 8.47 12.26 -1.72
C LEU A 222 9.43 11.69 -2.77
N GLU A 223 10.40 10.87 -2.37
CA GLU A 223 11.24 10.12 -3.30
C GLU A 223 10.44 9.04 -4.05
N ALA A 224 9.51 8.36 -3.36
CA ALA A 224 8.65 7.33 -3.93
C ALA A 224 7.44 7.90 -4.69
N GLU A 225 6.89 9.02 -4.21
CA GLU A 225 5.73 9.72 -4.78
C GLU A 225 6.01 11.24 -4.86
N PRO A 226 6.75 11.69 -5.88
CA PRO A 226 7.15 13.09 -6.03
C PRO A 226 5.97 14.06 -6.16
N MET A 227 4.84 13.60 -6.72
CA MET A 227 3.63 14.40 -6.86
C MET A 227 2.96 14.69 -5.52
N GLY A 228 3.26 13.91 -4.49
CA GLY A 228 2.66 14.04 -3.16
C GLY A 228 1.16 13.79 -3.11
N GLY A 229 0.54 14.11 -1.97
CA GLY A 229 -0.92 14.05 -1.79
C GLY A 229 -1.48 12.66 -1.49
N CYS A 230 -0.64 11.62 -1.41
CA CYS A 230 -1.08 10.23 -1.19
C CYS A 230 -1.87 10.02 0.12
N PHE A 231 -1.74 10.92 1.10
CA PHE A 231 -2.45 10.88 2.38
C PHE A 231 -3.66 11.84 2.45
N MET A 232 -4.02 12.46 1.33
CA MET A 232 -5.20 13.32 1.30
C MET A 232 -6.47 12.48 1.35
N ASN A 233 -7.36 12.83 2.27
CA ASN A 233 -8.62 12.13 2.51
C ASN A 233 -9.80 12.88 1.89
N ALA A 234 -10.75 12.15 1.33
CA ALA A 234 -12.03 12.66 0.85
C ALA A 234 -13.14 12.41 1.90
N ASN A 235 -13.28 13.29 2.88
CA ASN A 235 -14.27 13.16 3.96
C ASN A 235 -15.55 13.96 3.71
N THR A 236 -15.49 14.97 2.84
CA THR A 236 -16.58 15.87 2.50
C THR A 236 -16.72 16.02 0.98
N PRO A 237 -17.89 16.43 0.48
CA PRO A 237 -18.04 16.72 -0.96
C PRO A 237 -17.07 17.76 -1.49
N ASP A 238 -16.74 18.78 -0.68
CA ASP A 238 -15.79 19.85 -1.07
C ASP A 238 -14.37 19.33 -1.18
N GLU A 239 -13.92 18.45 -0.23
CA GLU A 239 -12.64 17.80 -0.31
C GLU A 239 -12.56 16.87 -1.54
N LEU A 240 -13.65 16.14 -1.83
CA LEU A 240 -13.74 15.29 -3.01
C LEU A 240 -13.58 16.11 -4.30
N ALA A 241 -14.33 17.20 -4.43
CA ALA A 241 -14.24 18.11 -5.57
C ALA A 241 -12.86 18.77 -5.72
N ALA A 242 -12.18 19.05 -4.60
CA ALA A 242 -10.81 19.56 -4.61
C ALA A 242 -9.82 18.50 -5.14
N LEU A 243 -9.98 17.25 -4.72
CA LEU A 243 -9.15 16.12 -5.20
C LEU A 243 -9.41 15.81 -6.68
N GLU A 244 -10.66 15.91 -7.15
CA GLU A 244 -10.97 15.77 -8.58
C GLU A 244 -10.23 16.82 -9.43
N ARG A 245 -10.20 18.07 -9.01
CA ARG A 245 -9.43 19.13 -9.69
C ARG A 245 -7.95 18.82 -9.74
N ILE A 246 -7.34 18.41 -8.62
CA ILE A 246 -5.93 18.03 -8.57
C ILE A 246 -5.62 16.90 -9.57
N ILE A 247 -6.53 15.95 -9.76
CA ILE A 247 -6.33 14.85 -10.72
C ILE A 247 -6.46 15.35 -12.15
N GLN A 248 -7.45 16.20 -12.44
CA GLN A 248 -7.63 16.79 -13.76
C GLN A 248 -6.40 17.61 -14.17
N ASP A 249 -5.90 18.46 -13.28
CA ASP A 249 -4.69 19.25 -13.50
C ASP A 249 -3.45 18.35 -13.79
N ARG A 250 -3.35 17.19 -13.13
CA ARG A 250 -2.27 16.22 -13.36
C ARG A 250 -2.34 15.54 -14.73
N ILE A 251 -3.56 15.21 -15.18
CA ILE A 251 -3.79 14.58 -16.49
C ILE A 251 -3.52 15.57 -17.64
N GLU A 252 -3.81 16.84 -17.44
CA GLU A 252 -3.54 17.89 -18.43
C GLU A 252 -2.05 18.27 -18.53
N CYS A 253 -1.23 17.88 -17.55
CA CYS A 253 0.22 18.11 -17.53
C CYS A 253 1.06 16.92 -18.04
N GLU A 254 0.47 15.77 -18.29
CA GLU A 254 1.09 14.59 -18.93
C GLU A 254 0.87 14.62 -20.46
#